data_f8115214ae4782ad2ef08ab4023a419f
#
_entry.id   f8115214ae4782ad2ef08ab4023a419f
#
_cell.length_a   1.000
_cell.length_b   1.000
_cell.length_c   1.000
_cell.angle_alpha   90.00
_cell.angle_beta   90.00
_cell.angle_gamma   90.00
#
_symmetry.space_group_name_H-M   'P 1'
#
loop_
_entity.id
_entity.type
_entity.pdbx_description
1 polymer ?
#
loop_
_entity_poly.entity_id
_entity_poly.type
_entity_poly.pdbx_seq_one_letter_code
_entity_poly.pdbx_strand_id
1 'polypeptide(L)'
;PEEKREHGARINRAKESIERLLEERRQALADAQLNARLAQEAIDVTLPGRARSAGGIHPVMRTWMRIEEIFASIGFDVADGPEIETDWYNFEALNIPAAHPARGMWDTLYVDLGEPETVVLRTHTSPVQIRVMTDGEPPFATVMPGRVYRRDTADASHMPVFHQIEGLVVDRGISFADLAGTLEAFTTAYFGGAIHSRLRPSYFPFTEPSAEYDINCVFCEGTGCRTCGQTGWLELGG
;
A
#
# COMPACT_ATOMS: atom_id res chain seq x y z
N PRO A 1 33.09 75.97 58.43
CA PRO A 1 32.13 74.84 58.51
C PRO A 1 31.12 74.88 57.29
N GLU A 2 30.71 76.04 56.82
CA GLU A 2 29.72 76.20 55.72
C GLU A 2 30.27 75.74 54.36
N GLU A 3 31.48 76.15 53.97
CA GLU A 3 32.11 75.73 52.71
C GLU A 3 32.28 74.21 52.62
N LYS A 4 32.60 73.53 53.71
CA LYS A 4 32.65 72.06 53.73
C LYS A 4 31.30 71.41 53.47
N ARG A 5 30.24 72.04 53.98
CA ARG A 5 28.85 71.62 53.78
C ARG A 5 28.42 71.83 52.33
N GLU A 6 28.78 72.94 51.76
CA GLU A 6 28.47 73.30 50.38
C GLU A 6 29.21 72.40 49.38
N HIS A 7 30.47 72.12 49.60
CA HIS A 7 31.27 71.14 48.85
C HIS A 7 30.70 69.76 48.98
N GLY A 8 30.29 69.31 50.14
CA GLY A 8 29.61 68.02 50.34
C GLY A 8 28.33 67.92 49.60
N ALA A 9 27.51 68.98 49.64
CA ALA A 9 26.22 69.00 48.87
C ALA A 9 26.40 68.99 47.35
N ARG A 10 27.47 69.64 46.85
CA ARG A 10 27.82 69.57 45.37
C ARG A 10 28.29 68.18 44.98
N ILE A 11 29.11 67.52 45.77
CA ILE A 11 29.55 66.17 45.49
C ILE A 11 28.43 65.19 45.51
N ASN A 12 27.48 65.31 46.47
CA ASN A 12 26.36 64.44 46.54
C ASN A 12 25.41 64.62 45.33
N ARG A 13 25.12 65.87 44.92
CA ARG A 13 24.32 66.15 43.72
C ARG A 13 24.98 65.60 42.47
N ALA A 14 26.30 65.76 42.35
CA ALA A 14 27.05 65.18 41.21
C ALA A 14 26.95 63.62 41.20
N LYS A 15 27.14 63.00 42.37
CA LYS A 15 27.00 61.58 42.54
C LYS A 15 25.62 61.08 42.17
N GLU A 16 24.55 61.68 42.69
CA GLU A 16 23.19 61.36 42.38
C GLU A 16 22.86 61.54 40.89
N SER A 17 23.38 62.60 40.26
CA SER A 17 23.23 62.81 38.81
C SER A 17 23.92 61.72 37.99
N ILE A 18 25.13 61.33 38.37
CA ILE A 18 25.88 60.26 37.72
C ILE A 18 25.17 58.92 37.89
N GLU A 19 24.72 58.60 39.09
CA GLU A 19 24.02 57.37 39.37
C GLU A 19 22.70 57.29 38.55
N ARG A 20 21.97 58.38 38.47
CA ARG A 20 20.76 58.43 37.64
C ARG A 20 21.05 58.22 36.14
N LEU A 21 22.06 58.92 35.62
CA LEU A 21 22.43 58.77 34.20
C LEU A 21 22.98 57.36 33.87
N LEU A 22 23.67 56.73 34.80
CA LEU A 22 24.14 55.35 34.65
C LEU A 22 22.96 54.39 34.64
N GLU A 23 21.98 54.55 35.51
CA GLU A 23 20.80 53.69 35.55
C GLU A 23 19.92 53.88 34.30
N GLU A 24 19.68 55.15 33.90
CA GLU A 24 18.95 55.45 32.64
C GLU A 24 19.66 54.78 31.43
N ARG A 25 21.01 54.86 31.36
CA ARG A 25 21.76 54.26 30.27
C ARG A 25 21.73 52.73 30.31
N ARG A 26 21.84 52.17 31.50
CA ARG A 26 21.74 50.74 31.73
C ARG A 26 20.39 50.18 31.30
N GLN A 27 19.32 50.87 31.68
CA GLN A 27 17.96 50.46 31.25
C GLN A 27 17.77 50.57 29.75
N ALA A 28 18.21 51.68 29.13
CA ALA A 28 18.14 51.87 27.70
C ALA A 28 18.93 50.79 26.92
N LEU A 29 20.09 50.37 27.41
CA LEU A 29 20.85 49.29 26.79
C LEU A 29 20.18 47.92 26.98
N ALA A 30 19.62 47.66 28.15
CA ALA A 30 18.84 46.42 28.40
C ALA A 30 17.63 46.31 27.52
N ASP A 31 16.87 47.41 27.37
CA ASP A 31 15.69 47.48 26.50
C ASP A 31 16.05 47.30 25.01
N ALA A 32 17.15 47.94 24.56
CA ALA A 32 17.67 47.78 23.23
C ALA A 32 18.08 46.33 22.92
N GLN A 33 18.75 45.69 23.87
CA GLN A 33 19.16 44.29 23.75
C GLN A 33 17.94 43.34 23.72
N LEU A 34 16.97 43.60 24.61
CA LEU A 34 15.73 42.83 24.63
C LEU A 34 14.95 42.95 23.30
N ASN A 35 14.79 44.17 22.80
CA ASN A 35 14.08 44.43 21.54
C ASN A 35 14.81 43.79 20.35
N ALA A 36 16.14 43.82 20.31
CA ALA A 36 16.92 43.14 19.28
C ALA A 36 16.72 41.63 19.31
N ARG A 37 16.70 41.03 20.52
CA ARG A 37 16.41 39.59 20.67
C ARG A 37 15.02 39.24 20.27
N LEU A 38 14.03 40.01 20.73
CA LEU A 38 12.61 39.78 20.33
C LEU A 38 12.41 39.88 18.80
N ALA A 39 13.10 40.80 18.14
CA ALA A 39 13.05 40.91 16.70
C ALA A 39 13.67 39.70 15.97
N GLN A 40 14.74 39.13 16.53
CA GLN A 40 15.36 37.91 15.99
C GLN A 40 14.54 36.65 16.27
N GLU A 41 13.86 36.59 17.41
CA GLU A 41 13.03 35.48 17.82
C GLU A 41 11.57 35.58 17.33
N ALA A 42 11.25 36.64 16.58
CA ALA A 42 9.89 36.82 16.06
C ALA A 42 9.50 35.69 15.11
N ILE A 43 8.38 35.05 15.39
CA ILE A 43 7.80 33.98 14.59
C ILE A 43 6.55 34.54 13.90
N ASP A 44 6.47 34.35 12.60
CA ASP A 44 5.24 34.66 11.87
C ASP A 44 4.14 33.67 12.25
N VAL A 45 3.23 34.12 13.10
CA VAL A 45 2.09 33.31 13.59
C VAL A 45 0.97 33.15 12.55
N THR A 46 1.08 33.84 11.39
CA THR A 46 0.13 33.68 10.29
C THR A 46 0.47 32.49 9.40
N LEU A 47 1.71 31.99 9.50
CA LEU A 47 2.10 30.77 8.80
C LEU A 47 1.34 29.57 9.42
N PRO A 48 0.86 28.65 8.56
CA PRO A 48 0.22 27.45 9.05
C PRO A 48 1.20 26.66 9.94
N GLY A 49 0.74 26.23 11.11
CA GLY A 49 1.49 25.37 11.99
C GLY A 49 1.93 24.08 11.26
N ARG A 50 2.85 23.31 11.85
CA ARG A 50 3.19 21.98 11.34
C ARG A 50 1.92 21.13 11.37
N ALA A 51 1.23 21.07 10.22
CA ALA A 51 0.08 20.19 10.06
C ALA A 51 0.54 18.75 10.34
N ARG A 52 -0.23 18.03 11.13
CA ARG A 52 -0.12 16.57 11.13
C ARG A 52 -0.43 16.15 9.71
N SER A 53 0.47 15.40 9.06
CA SER A 53 0.17 14.81 7.76
C SER A 53 -1.13 14.01 7.91
N ALA A 54 -2.14 14.32 7.10
CA ALA A 54 -3.32 13.48 7.04
C ALA A 54 -2.85 12.08 6.64
N GLY A 55 -3.25 11.07 7.39
CA GLY A 55 -2.98 9.69 7.02
C GLY A 55 -3.63 9.40 5.67
N GLY A 56 -3.04 8.47 4.90
CA GLY A 56 -3.58 8.01 3.63
C GLY A 56 -3.64 6.49 3.59
N ILE A 57 -4.58 5.95 2.83
CA ILE A 57 -4.64 4.52 2.55
C ILE A 57 -3.48 4.17 1.62
N HIS A 58 -2.76 3.09 1.95
CA HIS A 58 -1.67 2.59 1.12
C HIS A 58 -2.18 2.31 -0.32
N PRO A 59 -1.42 2.61 -1.40
CA PRO A 59 -1.87 2.40 -2.77
C PRO A 59 -2.39 0.98 -3.05
N VAL A 60 -1.72 -0.06 -2.56
CA VAL A 60 -2.16 -1.46 -2.69
C VAL A 60 -3.54 -1.66 -2.08
N MET A 61 -3.78 -1.16 -0.86
CA MET A 61 -5.09 -1.31 -0.20
C MET A 61 -6.18 -0.53 -0.92
N ARG A 62 -5.86 0.64 -1.46
CA ARG A 62 -6.82 1.41 -2.28
C ARG A 62 -7.16 0.70 -3.58
N THR A 63 -6.18 0.06 -4.22
CA THR A 63 -6.39 -0.79 -5.40
C THR A 63 -7.26 -1.99 -5.07
N TRP A 64 -6.95 -2.69 -3.99
CA TRP A 64 -7.73 -3.81 -3.49
C TRP A 64 -9.21 -3.43 -3.29
N MET A 65 -9.48 -2.40 -2.49
CA MET A 65 -10.85 -1.92 -2.25
C MET A 65 -11.58 -1.57 -3.55
N ARG A 66 -10.92 -0.92 -4.51
CA ARG A 66 -11.51 -0.58 -5.80
C ARG A 66 -11.86 -1.82 -6.63
N ILE A 67 -11.02 -2.86 -6.59
CA ILE A 67 -11.30 -4.12 -7.31
C ILE A 67 -12.50 -4.82 -6.68
N GLU A 68 -12.58 -4.89 -5.35
CA GLU A 68 -13.74 -5.44 -4.64
C GLU A 68 -15.03 -4.69 -4.99
N GLU A 69 -15.01 -3.35 -5.00
CA GLU A 69 -16.16 -2.54 -5.40
C GLU A 69 -16.62 -2.83 -6.82
N ILE A 70 -15.69 -3.00 -7.77
CA ILE A 70 -16.04 -3.34 -9.16
C ILE A 70 -16.71 -4.71 -9.23
N PHE A 71 -16.10 -5.74 -8.62
CA PHE A 71 -16.68 -7.08 -8.65
C PHE A 71 -18.02 -7.16 -7.92
N ALA A 72 -18.14 -6.49 -6.76
CA ALA A 72 -19.43 -6.39 -6.07
C ALA A 72 -20.52 -5.71 -6.94
N SER A 73 -20.15 -4.72 -7.76
CA SER A 73 -21.09 -4.04 -8.66
C SER A 73 -21.64 -4.92 -9.79
N ILE A 74 -20.92 -5.99 -10.12
CA ILE A 74 -21.35 -6.99 -11.14
C ILE A 74 -21.85 -8.29 -10.51
N GLY A 75 -22.08 -8.30 -9.18
CA GLY A 75 -22.79 -9.39 -8.49
C GLY A 75 -21.88 -10.45 -7.85
N PHE A 76 -20.61 -10.16 -7.67
CA PHE A 76 -19.71 -11.07 -6.95
C PHE A 76 -19.71 -10.77 -5.44
N ASP A 77 -19.72 -11.81 -4.66
CA ASP A 77 -19.40 -11.75 -3.23
C ASP A 77 -17.89 -11.73 -3.00
N VAL A 78 -17.46 -11.26 -1.83
CA VAL A 78 -16.07 -11.29 -1.41
C VAL A 78 -15.89 -12.36 -0.34
N ALA A 79 -14.99 -13.30 -0.56
CA ALA A 79 -14.62 -14.31 0.42
C ALA A 79 -13.16 -14.14 0.87
N ASP A 80 -12.91 -14.33 2.15
CA ASP A 80 -11.59 -14.30 2.76
C ASP A 80 -11.21 -15.68 3.31
N GLY A 81 -9.93 -15.90 3.51
CA GLY A 81 -9.41 -17.13 4.07
C GLY A 81 -8.02 -16.96 4.71
N PRO A 82 -7.57 -17.97 5.46
CA PRO A 82 -6.32 -17.89 6.20
C PRO A 82 -5.10 -17.75 5.28
N GLU A 83 -4.11 -16.97 5.72
CA GLU A 83 -2.81 -16.87 5.05
C GLU A 83 -1.90 -18.08 5.33
N ILE A 84 -2.10 -18.72 6.48
CA ILE A 84 -1.43 -19.97 6.87
C ILE A 84 -2.40 -21.09 6.55
N GLU A 85 -2.03 -21.96 5.62
CA GLU A 85 -2.87 -23.00 5.07
C GLU A 85 -2.25 -24.39 5.23
N THR A 86 -3.09 -25.41 5.18
CA THR A 86 -2.58 -26.77 5.03
C THR A 86 -2.16 -27.03 3.59
N ASP A 87 -1.18 -27.92 3.42
CA ASP A 87 -0.75 -28.41 2.12
C ASP A 87 -1.91 -28.91 1.27
N TRP A 88 -2.89 -29.57 1.90
CA TRP A 88 -4.07 -30.08 1.21
C TRP A 88 -4.86 -28.99 0.49
N TYR A 89 -5.21 -27.89 1.19
CA TYR A 89 -5.94 -26.77 0.59
C TYR A 89 -5.13 -26.01 -0.45
N ASN A 90 -3.82 -25.88 -0.21
CA ASN A 90 -2.95 -25.07 -1.07
C ASN A 90 -2.54 -25.82 -2.34
N PHE A 91 -2.53 -27.15 -2.33
CA PHE A 91 -2.00 -27.95 -3.43
C PHE A 91 -2.88 -29.14 -3.79
N GLU A 92 -3.10 -30.09 -2.89
CA GLU A 92 -3.67 -31.39 -3.21
C GLU A 92 -5.11 -31.27 -3.75
N ALA A 93 -5.95 -30.47 -3.08
CA ALA A 93 -7.32 -30.17 -3.51
C ALA A 93 -7.41 -29.44 -4.84
N LEU A 94 -6.30 -28.82 -5.29
CA LEU A 94 -6.17 -28.11 -6.55
C LEU A 94 -5.43 -28.94 -7.63
N ASN A 95 -5.42 -30.25 -7.48
CA ASN A 95 -4.78 -31.15 -8.45
C ASN A 95 -3.29 -30.87 -8.67
N ILE A 96 -2.60 -30.38 -7.63
CA ILE A 96 -1.15 -30.19 -7.63
C ILE A 96 -0.53 -31.37 -6.85
N PRO A 97 -0.04 -32.41 -7.55
CA PRO A 97 0.45 -33.64 -6.89
C PRO A 97 1.75 -33.39 -6.13
N ALA A 98 2.08 -34.30 -5.19
CA ALA A 98 3.25 -34.20 -4.32
C ALA A 98 4.60 -34.02 -5.06
N ALA A 99 4.70 -34.54 -6.28
CA ALA A 99 5.90 -34.41 -7.12
C ALA A 99 5.94 -33.12 -7.97
N HIS A 100 4.93 -32.26 -7.85
CA HIS A 100 4.88 -31.03 -8.66
C HIS A 100 5.95 -30.03 -8.20
N PRO A 101 6.70 -29.40 -9.14
CA PRO A 101 7.79 -28.48 -8.77
C PRO A 101 7.39 -27.34 -7.85
N ALA A 102 6.18 -26.78 -8.01
CA ALA A 102 5.66 -25.70 -7.16
C ALA A 102 5.55 -26.05 -5.65
N ARG A 103 5.57 -27.34 -5.30
CA ARG A 103 5.62 -27.82 -3.91
C ARG A 103 7.04 -27.90 -3.35
N GLY A 104 8.02 -27.60 -4.15
CA GLY A 104 9.42 -27.60 -3.71
C GLY A 104 9.71 -26.49 -2.71
N MET A 105 10.63 -26.77 -1.79
CA MET A 105 11.09 -25.76 -0.80
C MET A 105 11.73 -24.52 -1.44
N TRP A 106 12.00 -24.54 -2.74
CA TRP A 106 12.54 -23.42 -3.49
C TRP A 106 11.49 -22.36 -3.81
N ASP A 107 10.23 -22.77 -3.94
CA ASP A 107 9.12 -21.90 -4.34
C ASP A 107 8.12 -21.66 -3.21
N THR A 108 8.03 -22.58 -2.23
CA THR A 108 7.05 -22.56 -1.14
C THR A 108 7.71 -22.27 0.20
N LEU A 109 7.05 -21.45 1.03
CA LEU A 109 7.43 -21.18 2.40
C LEU A 109 6.61 -22.08 3.33
N TYR A 110 7.24 -23.13 3.84
CA TYR A 110 6.65 -24.00 4.84
C TYR A 110 6.79 -23.39 6.24
N VAL A 111 5.79 -23.62 7.06
CA VAL A 111 5.75 -23.19 8.47
C VAL A 111 6.06 -24.40 9.36
N ASP A 112 6.96 -24.22 10.31
CA ASP A 112 7.30 -25.25 11.29
C ASP A 112 6.16 -25.37 12.33
N LEU A 113 5.07 -26.01 11.93
CA LEU A 113 3.88 -26.24 12.71
C LEU A 113 3.28 -27.62 12.40
N GLY A 114 3.29 -28.51 13.36
CA GLY A 114 2.81 -29.89 13.20
C GLY A 114 3.83 -30.80 12.50
N GLU A 115 3.34 -31.69 11.62
CA GLU A 115 4.21 -32.57 10.83
C GLU A 115 4.94 -31.74 9.75
N PRO A 116 6.19 -32.10 9.42
CA PRO A 116 6.97 -31.39 8.39
C PRO A 116 6.21 -31.29 7.06
N GLU A 117 6.31 -30.12 6.43
CA GLU A 117 5.75 -29.83 5.09
C GLU A 117 4.22 -29.99 4.98
N THR A 118 3.49 -29.89 6.10
CA THR A 118 2.03 -29.97 6.12
C THR A 118 1.34 -28.61 6.19
N VAL A 119 2.07 -27.56 6.59
CA VAL A 119 1.56 -26.21 6.75
C VAL A 119 2.42 -25.24 5.96
N VAL A 120 1.77 -24.36 5.20
CA VAL A 120 2.42 -23.41 4.29
C VAL A 120 1.91 -21.99 4.50
N LEU A 121 2.71 -21.00 4.12
CA LEU A 121 2.17 -19.71 3.76
C LEU A 121 1.59 -19.84 2.34
N ARG A 122 0.30 -19.54 2.16
CA ARG A 122 -0.41 -19.77 0.89
C ARG A 122 0.31 -19.10 -0.29
N THR A 123 0.52 -19.84 -1.36
CA THR A 123 1.23 -19.39 -2.56
C THR A 123 0.32 -18.69 -3.58
N HIS A 124 -0.98 -18.79 -3.38
CA HIS A 124 -2.07 -18.18 -4.14
C HIS A 124 -3.34 -18.10 -3.27
N THR A 125 -4.37 -17.45 -3.74
CA THR A 125 -5.65 -17.35 -3.01
C THR A 125 -6.62 -18.49 -3.31
N SER A 126 -6.27 -19.43 -4.20
CA SER A 126 -7.10 -20.58 -4.60
C SER A 126 -7.57 -21.48 -3.43
N PRO A 127 -6.85 -21.63 -2.29
CA PRO A 127 -7.38 -22.32 -1.13
C PRO A 127 -8.77 -21.85 -0.68
N VAL A 128 -9.04 -20.55 -0.86
CA VAL A 128 -10.34 -19.98 -0.52
C VAL A 128 -11.44 -20.48 -1.43
N GLN A 129 -11.16 -20.77 -2.72
CA GLN A 129 -12.11 -21.41 -3.64
C GLN A 129 -12.56 -22.75 -3.10
N ILE A 130 -11.60 -23.57 -2.62
CA ILE A 130 -11.90 -24.89 -2.05
C ILE A 130 -12.79 -24.75 -0.82
N ARG A 131 -12.51 -23.75 0.05
CA ARG A 131 -13.33 -23.48 1.24
C ARG A 131 -14.76 -23.07 0.85
N VAL A 132 -14.91 -22.12 -0.07
CA VAL A 132 -16.22 -21.69 -0.57
C VAL A 132 -17.04 -22.88 -1.12
N MET A 133 -16.40 -23.75 -1.93
CA MET A 133 -17.07 -24.92 -2.50
C MET A 133 -17.33 -26.05 -1.47
N THR A 134 -16.56 -26.11 -0.39
CA THR A 134 -16.76 -27.11 0.68
C THR A 134 -17.87 -26.67 1.64
N ASP A 135 -17.96 -25.37 1.92
CA ASP A 135 -18.84 -24.85 2.96
C ASP A 135 -20.21 -24.42 2.42
N GLY A 136 -20.39 -24.36 1.09
CA GLY A 136 -21.61 -23.87 0.44
C GLY A 136 -22.12 -24.76 -0.70
N GLU A 137 -23.26 -24.37 -1.24
CA GLU A 137 -23.88 -24.99 -2.43
C GLU A 137 -23.93 -23.97 -3.58
N PRO A 138 -23.65 -24.38 -4.83
CA PRO A 138 -23.77 -23.48 -5.98
C PRO A 138 -25.21 -22.94 -6.15
N PRO A 139 -25.40 -21.73 -6.76
CA PRO A 139 -24.38 -21.01 -7.52
C PRO A 139 -23.42 -20.21 -6.68
N PHE A 140 -22.16 -20.07 -7.15
CA PHE A 140 -21.16 -19.17 -6.60
C PHE A 140 -20.75 -18.12 -7.64
N ALA A 141 -20.61 -16.86 -7.22
CA ALA A 141 -19.92 -15.80 -7.92
C ALA A 141 -19.12 -15.03 -6.86
N THR A 142 -17.84 -15.35 -6.70
CA THR A 142 -17.07 -14.91 -5.56
C THR A 142 -15.68 -14.49 -5.99
N VAL A 143 -15.15 -13.41 -5.42
CA VAL A 143 -13.74 -13.01 -5.54
C VAL A 143 -13.02 -13.24 -4.20
N MET A 144 -11.78 -13.67 -4.29
CA MET A 144 -10.94 -14.02 -3.15
C MET A 144 -9.67 -13.18 -3.17
N PRO A 145 -9.71 -11.96 -2.64
CA PRO A 145 -8.53 -11.14 -2.49
C PRO A 145 -7.67 -11.60 -1.32
N GLY A 146 -6.35 -11.47 -1.44
CA GLY A 146 -5.50 -11.86 -0.33
C GLY A 146 -4.02 -11.65 -0.57
N ARG A 147 -3.29 -11.67 0.54
CA ARG A 147 -1.83 -11.72 0.54
C ARG A 147 -1.37 -13.14 0.26
N VAL A 148 -0.34 -13.26 -0.56
CA VAL A 148 0.26 -14.55 -0.96
C VAL A 148 1.77 -14.49 -0.85
N TYR A 149 2.41 -15.65 -0.75
CA TYR A 149 3.79 -15.79 -0.35
C TYR A 149 4.49 -16.78 -1.27
N ARG A 150 5.60 -16.33 -1.87
CA ARG A 150 6.46 -17.20 -2.68
C ARG A 150 7.92 -16.95 -2.33
N ARG A 151 8.77 -17.94 -2.54
CA ARG A 151 10.20 -17.83 -2.24
C ARG A 151 10.97 -17.11 -3.33
N ASP A 152 10.37 -16.07 -3.90
CA ASP A 152 10.99 -15.27 -4.94
C ASP A 152 12.08 -14.36 -4.36
N THR A 153 13.12 -14.13 -5.15
CA THR A 153 14.09 -13.08 -4.85
C THR A 153 13.47 -11.74 -5.24
N ALA A 154 13.51 -10.78 -4.31
CA ALA A 154 12.97 -9.46 -4.57
C ALA A 154 13.75 -8.75 -5.69
N ASP A 155 13.05 -8.33 -6.74
CA ASP A 155 13.58 -7.54 -7.84
C ASP A 155 12.60 -6.41 -8.24
N ALA A 156 12.71 -5.87 -9.45
CA ALA A 156 11.86 -4.78 -9.92
C ALA A 156 10.39 -5.19 -10.18
N SER A 157 10.12 -6.48 -10.36
CA SER A 157 8.81 -7.04 -10.72
C SER A 157 8.34 -8.17 -9.80
N HIS A 158 9.21 -8.71 -8.94
CA HIS A 158 8.88 -9.80 -8.03
C HIS A 158 9.12 -9.41 -6.58
N MET A 159 8.20 -9.84 -5.73
CA MET A 159 8.28 -9.70 -4.28
C MET A 159 7.90 -11.02 -3.63
N PRO A 160 8.59 -11.43 -2.54
CA PRO A 160 8.23 -12.66 -1.82
C PRO A 160 6.84 -12.60 -1.16
N VAL A 161 6.32 -11.41 -0.99
CA VAL A 161 4.96 -11.14 -0.48
C VAL A 161 4.27 -10.20 -1.44
N PHE A 162 3.15 -10.64 -2.01
CA PHE A 162 2.35 -9.80 -2.91
C PHE A 162 0.86 -10.05 -2.70
N HIS A 163 0.02 -9.33 -3.42
CA HIS A 163 -1.42 -9.45 -3.32
C HIS A 163 -1.98 -10.02 -4.61
N GLN A 164 -2.92 -10.94 -4.47
CA GLN A 164 -3.60 -11.60 -5.56
C GLN A 164 -5.11 -11.51 -5.32
N ILE A 165 -5.88 -11.48 -6.39
CA ILE A 165 -7.33 -11.57 -6.36
C ILE A 165 -7.73 -12.63 -7.36
N GLU A 166 -8.38 -13.68 -6.90
CA GLU A 166 -8.95 -14.71 -7.77
C GLU A 166 -10.46 -14.59 -7.82
N GLY A 167 -11.06 -15.11 -8.89
CA GLY A 167 -12.50 -15.17 -9.05
C GLY A 167 -12.96 -16.61 -9.27
N LEU A 168 -14.09 -16.97 -8.69
CA LEU A 168 -14.77 -18.26 -8.88
C LEU A 168 -16.21 -18.03 -9.27
N VAL A 169 -16.63 -18.63 -10.39
CA VAL A 169 -18.03 -18.71 -10.76
C VAL A 169 -18.40 -20.18 -11.01
N VAL A 170 -19.41 -20.65 -10.31
CA VAL A 170 -19.98 -21.99 -10.49
C VAL A 170 -21.48 -21.87 -10.62
N ASP A 171 -22.01 -22.10 -11.81
CA ASP A 171 -23.42 -22.07 -12.09
C ASP A 171 -23.74 -22.92 -13.35
N ARG A 172 -25.02 -23.10 -13.61
CA ARG A 172 -25.49 -23.81 -14.83
C ARG A 172 -25.28 -22.94 -16.05
N GLY A 173 -24.70 -23.54 -17.10
CA GLY A 173 -24.56 -22.90 -18.41
C GLY A 173 -23.42 -21.89 -18.50
N ILE A 174 -22.56 -21.76 -17.48
CA ILE A 174 -21.34 -20.94 -17.53
C ILE A 174 -20.41 -21.48 -18.62
N SER A 175 -19.87 -20.57 -19.40
CA SER A 175 -18.99 -20.85 -20.53
C SER A 175 -17.70 -20.02 -20.45
N PHE A 176 -16.73 -20.36 -21.30
CA PHE A 176 -15.50 -19.57 -21.45
C PHE A 176 -15.76 -18.13 -21.93
N ALA A 177 -16.87 -17.91 -22.63
CA ALA A 177 -17.30 -16.56 -23.06
C ALA A 177 -17.72 -15.69 -21.85
N ASP A 178 -18.31 -16.32 -20.83
CA ASP A 178 -18.68 -15.60 -19.58
C ASP A 178 -17.44 -15.19 -18.80
N LEU A 179 -16.40 -16.05 -18.75
CA LEU A 179 -15.10 -15.68 -18.21
C LEU A 179 -14.50 -14.48 -18.94
N ALA A 180 -14.45 -14.54 -20.27
CA ALA A 180 -13.92 -13.46 -21.10
C ALA A 180 -14.70 -12.15 -20.88
N GLY A 181 -16.01 -12.21 -20.87
CA GLY A 181 -16.89 -11.05 -20.66
C GLY A 181 -16.74 -10.44 -19.27
N THR A 182 -16.58 -11.27 -18.23
CA THR A 182 -16.34 -10.80 -16.85
C THR A 182 -15.02 -10.07 -16.73
N LEU A 183 -13.94 -10.63 -17.29
CA LEU A 183 -12.62 -10.00 -17.28
C LEU A 183 -12.58 -8.71 -18.10
N GLU A 184 -13.28 -8.65 -19.24
CA GLU A 184 -13.40 -7.42 -20.04
C GLU A 184 -14.21 -6.34 -19.30
N ALA A 185 -15.30 -6.71 -18.66
CA ALA A 185 -16.08 -5.79 -17.83
C ALA A 185 -15.24 -5.22 -16.68
N PHE A 186 -14.48 -6.07 -15.99
CA PHE A 186 -13.57 -5.65 -14.93
C PHE A 186 -12.50 -4.68 -15.45
N THR A 187 -11.78 -5.04 -16.51
CA THR A 187 -10.67 -4.20 -17.01
C THR A 187 -11.17 -2.88 -17.59
N THR A 188 -12.32 -2.87 -18.22
CA THR A 188 -13.00 -1.65 -18.69
C THR A 188 -13.36 -0.73 -17.52
N ALA A 189 -13.92 -1.27 -16.43
CA ALA A 189 -14.28 -0.50 -15.25
C ALA A 189 -13.06 0.01 -14.47
N TYR A 190 -11.98 -0.77 -14.46
CA TYR A 190 -10.78 -0.43 -13.72
C TYR A 190 -9.87 0.57 -14.46
N PHE A 191 -9.56 0.32 -15.73
CA PHE A 191 -8.62 1.10 -16.55
C PHE A 191 -9.29 2.12 -17.47
N GLY A 192 -10.57 1.98 -17.75
CA GLY A 192 -11.33 2.82 -18.69
C GLY A 192 -11.55 2.15 -20.05
N GLY A 193 -12.45 2.71 -20.85
CA GLY A 193 -12.99 2.09 -22.07
C GLY A 193 -12.05 1.96 -23.29
N ALA A 194 -10.80 2.44 -23.19
CA ALA A 194 -9.84 2.33 -24.31
C ALA A 194 -8.92 1.10 -24.20
N ILE A 195 -9.18 0.21 -23.24
CA ILE A 195 -8.36 -0.98 -23.01
C ILE A 195 -8.81 -2.12 -23.94
N HIS A 196 -7.86 -2.70 -24.63
CA HIS A 196 -8.03 -3.93 -25.37
C HIS A 196 -7.43 -5.09 -24.58
N SER A 197 -8.15 -6.18 -24.52
CA SER A 197 -7.74 -7.40 -23.84
C SER A 197 -7.61 -8.57 -24.83
N ARG A 198 -6.87 -9.59 -24.42
CA ARG A 198 -6.79 -10.87 -25.12
C ARG A 198 -6.59 -12.01 -24.15
N LEU A 199 -7.09 -13.18 -24.51
CA LEU A 199 -6.79 -14.44 -23.85
C LEU A 199 -5.75 -15.22 -24.67
N ARG A 200 -4.71 -15.71 -24.03
CA ARG A 200 -3.70 -16.59 -24.61
C ARG A 200 -3.86 -17.99 -24.02
N PRO A 201 -3.97 -19.06 -24.83
CA PRO A 201 -4.00 -20.43 -24.29
C PRO A 201 -2.79 -20.68 -23.38
N SER A 202 -3.04 -21.29 -22.23
CA SER A 202 -2.02 -21.64 -21.24
C SER A 202 -2.39 -22.94 -20.53
N TYR A 203 -1.64 -23.32 -19.51
CA TYR A 203 -1.88 -24.50 -18.71
C TYR A 203 -1.75 -24.19 -17.22
N PHE A 204 -2.76 -24.61 -16.45
CA PHE A 204 -2.72 -24.63 -14.99
C PHE A 204 -3.24 -25.99 -14.50
N PRO A 205 -2.71 -26.54 -13.39
CA PRO A 205 -3.04 -27.91 -12.95
C PRO A 205 -4.53 -28.12 -12.63
N PHE A 206 -5.26 -27.07 -12.29
CA PHE A 206 -6.66 -27.12 -11.83
C PHE A 206 -7.65 -26.43 -12.79
N THR A 207 -7.22 -26.04 -13.98
CA THR A 207 -8.09 -25.39 -14.98
C THR A 207 -8.06 -26.12 -16.32
N GLU A 208 -9.23 -26.23 -17.00
CA GLU A 208 -9.38 -26.78 -18.34
C GLU A 208 -10.68 -26.27 -18.98
N PRO A 209 -10.65 -25.51 -20.09
CA PRO A 209 -9.46 -24.94 -20.71
C PRO A 209 -8.81 -23.85 -19.88
N SER A 210 -7.53 -23.58 -20.14
CA SER A 210 -6.76 -22.57 -19.41
C SER A 210 -6.29 -21.46 -20.35
N ALA A 211 -6.26 -20.23 -19.83
CA ALA A 211 -5.75 -19.09 -20.57
C ALA A 211 -5.11 -18.07 -19.64
N GLU A 212 -4.12 -17.36 -20.15
CA GLU A 212 -3.58 -16.14 -19.56
C GLU A 212 -4.30 -14.93 -20.15
N TYR A 213 -4.48 -13.89 -19.33
CA TYR A 213 -5.19 -12.68 -19.67
C TYR A 213 -4.27 -11.48 -19.74
N ASP A 214 -4.13 -10.93 -20.94
CA ASP A 214 -3.32 -9.74 -21.21
C ASP A 214 -4.22 -8.54 -21.54
N ILE A 215 -3.73 -7.34 -21.19
CA ILE A 215 -4.27 -6.07 -21.68
C ILE A 215 -3.20 -5.31 -22.49
N ASN A 216 -3.62 -4.43 -23.40
CA ASN A 216 -2.67 -3.49 -24.00
C ASN A 216 -2.04 -2.62 -22.91
N CYS A 217 -0.76 -2.35 -23.06
CA CYS A 217 0.01 -1.62 -22.06
C CYS A 217 -0.56 -0.21 -21.87
N VAL A 218 -1.03 0.09 -20.67
CA VAL A 218 -1.61 1.38 -20.29
C VAL A 218 -0.63 2.56 -20.32
N PHE A 219 0.70 2.28 -20.32
CA PHE A 219 1.75 3.30 -20.33
C PHE A 219 2.15 3.72 -21.73
N CYS A 220 2.02 2.87 -22.73
CA CYS A 220 2.44 3.13 -24.09
C CYS A 220 1.34 2.86 -25.13
N GLU A 221 0.11 2.63 -24.68
CA GLU A 221 -1.05 2.40 -25.53
C GLU A 221 -0.82 1.29 -26.59
N GLY A 222 -0.06 0.25 -26.20
CA GLY A 222 0.24 -0.88 -27.06
C GLY A 222 1.44 -0.69 -28.02
N THR A 223 2.12 0.46 -28.03
CA THR A 223 3.25 0.71 -28.93
C THR A 223 4.56 0.04 -28.53
N GLY A 224 4.66 -0.42 -27.28
CA GLY A 224 5.86 -1.01 -26.69
C GLY A 224 6.67 0.01 -25.86
N CYS A 225 7.05 -0.40 -24.65
CA CYS A 225 7.87 0.39 -23.73
C CYS A 225 8.65 -0.53 -22.77
N ARG A 226 9.48 0.08 -21.93
CA ARG A 226 10.26 -0.66 -20.93
C ARG A 226 9.37 -1.47 -19.97
N THR A 227 8.22 -0.93 -19.56
CA THR A 227 7.32 -1.57 -18.62
C THR A 227 6.70 -2.87 -19.15
N CYS A 228 6.34 -2.89 -20.43
CA CYS A 228 5.78 -4.08 -21.09
C CYS A 228 6.85 -4.92 -21.83
N GLY A 229 8.14 -4.69 -21.58
CA GLY A 229 9.22 -5.42 -22.28
C GLY A 229 9.16 -5.26 -23.80
N GLN A 230 8.74 -4.10 -24.31
CA GLN A 230 8.58 -3.79 -25.74
C GLN A 230 7.47 -4.58 -26.46
N THR A 231 6.68 -5.34 -25.74
CA THR A 231 5.61 -6.18 -26.34
C THR A 231 4.34 -5.43 -26.65
N GLY A 232 4.10 -4.29 -26.00
CA GLY A 232 2.83 -3.56 -26.04
C GLY A 232 1.73 -4.18 -25.16
N TRP A 233 1.99 -5.29 -24.46
CA TRP A 233 1.02 -6.02 -23.65
C TRP A 233 1.51 -6.21 -22.21
N LEU A 234 0.56 -6.20 -21.28
CA LEU A 234 0.78 -6.50 -19.86
C LEU A 234 -0.10 -7.69 -19.49
N GLU A 235 0.51 -8.72 -18.95
CA GLU A 235 -0.20 -9.84 -18.34
C GLU A 235 -0.79 -9.39 -16.99
N LEU A 236 -2.08 -9.62 -16.82
CA LEU A 236 -2.79 -9.34 -15.56
C LEU A 236 -3.05 -10.60 -14.76
N GLY A 237 -3.12 -11.76 -15.41
CA GLY A 237 -3.39 -13.01 -14.73
C GLY A 237 -3.64 -14.18 -15.68
N GLY A 238 -4.07 -15.28 -15.08
CA GLY A 238 -4.41 -16.51 -15.78
C GLY A 238 -5.17 -17.46 -14.90
#